data_08f3522881acdeb8033f33f1387cb1b3
#
_entry.id   08f3522881acdeb8033f33f1387cb1b3
#
_cell.length_a   1.000
_cell.length_b   1.000
_cell.length_c   1.000
_cell.angle_alpha   90.00
_cell.angle_beta   90.00
_cell.angle_gamma   90.00
#
_symmetry.space_group_name_H-M   'P 1'
#
loop_
_entity.id
_entity.type
_entity.pdbx_description
1 polymer ?
#
loop_
_entity_poly.entity_id
_entity_poly.type
_entity_poly.pdbx_seq_one_letter_code
_entity_poly.pdbx_strand_id
1 'polypeptide(L)'
;MIEFGNFYQRIANSPLSHWLEVLPAQLAAWQRESLHGKFKDWFNAVDRLPEITPHTLDLLHGVSAQAEPELGPGQKEGIEKMLRALMPWRKGPFYLYGIHINTEWRSDWKWERVLPHISPLEGRTILDVGCGSGYHLWRMIGAGAHFAVGIDPMQLFLCQFEAVRKLLGGDQRAHLLPLGIEQLPELAAFDTVFSMGVLYHRRSPLDHLYQLKNQLVKDGELVLETLVIEGDENQVLVPGDRYAQMRNVYFIPSAKALVKWLEKCGFVDVRIVDSCVTTLDEQRRTDWMISESLAEFLDPNDQTKTVE
;
A
#
# COMPACT_ATOMS: atom_id res chain seq x y z
N MET A 1 8.71 -19.91 -6.30
CA MET A 1 8.14 -19.51 -4.97
C MET A 1 8.80 -18.20 -4.58
N ILE A 2 8.09 -17.25 -3.98
CA ILE A 2 8.70 -15.97 -3.59
C ILE A 2 9.74 -16.21 -2.51
N GLU A 3 10.92 -15.63 -2.69
CA GLU A 3 12.04 -15.78 -1.77
C GLU A 3 12.22 -14.51 -0.95
N PHE A 4 12.37 -14.67 0.36
CA PHE A 4 12.57 -13.57 1.30
C PHE A 4 14.02 -13.46 1.79
N GLY A 5 14.94 -14.22 1.20
CA GLY A 5 16.36 -14.26 1.61
C GLY A 5 17.04 -12.89 1.59
N ASN A 6 16.80 -12.10 0.54
CA ASN A 6 17.36 -10.74 0.43
C ASN A 6 16.83 -9.82 1.54
N PHE A 7 15.55 -9.94 1.89
CA PHE A 7 14.98 -9.21 3.02
C PHE A 7 15.65 -9.60 4.35
N TYR A 8 15.80 -10.92 4.61
CA TYR A 8 16.46 -11.39 5.83
C TYR A 8 17.90 -10.88 5.94
N GLN A 9 18.65 -10.93 4.83
CA GLN A 9 20.02 -10.39 4.80
C GLN A 9 20.06 -8.88 5.06
N ARG A 10 19.09 -8.14 4.51
CA ARG A 10 18.99 -6.69 4.67
C ARG A 10 18.75 -6.28 6.11
N ILE A 11 17.87 -6.98 6.83
CA ILE A 11 17.51 -6.64 8.21
C ILE A 11 18.46 -7.24 9.27
N ALA A 12 19.29 -8.24 8.93
CA ALA A 12 20.12 -8.97 9.89
C ALA A 12 21.08 -8.09 10.71
N ASN A 13 21.56 -6.98 10.13
CA ASN A 13 22.46 -6.02 10.78
C ASN A 13 21.81 -4.64 10.96
N SER A 14 20.50 -4.60 11.16
CA SER A 14 19.72 -3.38 11.33
C SER A 14 18.91 -3.41 12.64
N PRO A 15 18.29 -2.32 13.06
CA PRO A 15 17.35 -2.33 14.19
C PRO A 15 16.20 -3.32 14.05
N LEU A 16 15.90 -3.81 12.84
CA LEU A 16 14.89 -4.82 12.55
C LEU A 16 15.38 -6.26 12.79
N SER A 17 16.61 -6.49 13.20
CA SER A 17 17.21 -7.85 13.30
C SER A 17 16.45 -8.81 14.22
N HIS A 18 15.85 -8.30 15.29
CA HIS A 18 15.06 -9.13 16.21
C HIS A 18 13.75 -9.67 15.57
N TRP A 19 13.28 -9.10 14.47
CA TRP A 19 12.16 -9.66 13.69
C TRP A 19 12.50 -11.04 13.11
N LEU A 20 13.79 -11.32 12.87
CA LEU A 20 14.26 -12.63 12.40
C LEU A 20 13.98 -13.78 13.36
N GLU A 21 13.71 -13.50 14.62
CA GLU A 21 13.35 -14.53 15.60
C GLU A 21 12.02 -15.22 15.26
N VAL A 22 11.09 -14.51 14.64
CA VAL A 22 9.74 -15.02 14.34
C VAL A 22 9.42 -15.05 12.85
N LEU A 23 9.92 -14.08 12.07
CA LEU A 23 9.53 -13.85 10.67
C LEU A 23 9.78 -15.06 9.76
N PRO A 24 10.96 -15.75 9.80
CA PRO A 24 11.20 -16.90 8.91
C PRO A 24 10.19 -18.02 9.12
N ALA A 25 9.82 -18.29 10.37
CA ALA A 25 8.83 -19.30 10.69
C ALA A 25 7.43 -18.91 10.23
N GLN A 26 7.06 -17.62 10.40
CA GLN A 26 5.77 -17.08 9.93
C GLN A 26 5.64 -17.18 8.40
N LEU A 27 6.64 -16.75 7.65
CA LEU A 27 6.61 -16.79 6.19
C LEU A 27 6.68 -18.23 5.65
N ALA A 28 7.39 -19.12 6.31
CA ALA A 28 7.40 -20.55 5.96
C ALA A 28 6.02 -21.19 6.20
N ALA A 29 5.34 -20.86 7.30
CA ALA A 29 3.98 -21.32 7.57
C ALA A 29 2.99 -20.74 6.52
N TRP A 30 3.09 -19.45 6.23
CA TRP A 30 2.28 -18.80 5.19
C TRP A 30 2.42 -19.52 3.83
N GLN A 31 3.64 -19.86 3.42
CA GLN A 31 3.88 -20.55 2.16
C GLN A 31 3.30 -21.97 2.09
N ARG A 32 3.22 -22.67 3.24
CA ARG A 32 2.69 -24.04 3.31
C ARG A 32 1.17 -24.10 3.42
N GLU A 33 0.57 -23.17 4.17
CA GLU A 33 -0.78 -23.37 4.73
C GLU A 33 -1.79 -22.32 4.22
N SER A 34 -1.33 -21.19 3.66
CA SER A 34 -2.19 -20.04 3.45
C SER A 34 -2.29 -19.58 1.99
N LEU A 35 -1.74 -20.34 1.03
CA LEU A 35 -1.72 -19.89 -0.36
C LEU A 35 -3.11 -19.90 -1.00
N HIS A 36 -3.47 -18.78 -1.62
CA HIS A 36 -4.70 -18.63 -2.39
C HIS A 36 -4.68 -19.57 -3.62
N GLY A 37 -5.83 -20.12 -4.02
CA GLY A 37 -5.91 -21.07 -5.15
C GLY A 37 -5.34 -20.55 -6.48
N LYS A 38 -5.39 -19.24 -6.72
CA LYS A 38 -4.80 -18.58 -7.90
C LYS A 38 -3.33 -18.16 -7.73
N PHE A 39 -2.73 -18.37 -6.57
CA PHE A 39 -1.38 -17.87 -6.29
C PHE A 39 -0.35 -18.40 -7.29
N LYS A 40 -0.45 -19.67 -7.66
CA LYS A 40 0.44 -20.31 -8.64
C LYS A 40 0.37 -19.61 -10.01
N ASP A 41 -0.83 -19.23 -10.44
CA ASP A 41 -1.01 -18.55 -11.73
C ASP A 41 -0.43 -17.13 -11.70
N TRP A 42 -0.67 -16.40 -10.62
CA TRP A 42 -0.09 -15.07 -10.41
C TRP A 42 1.44 -15.12 -10.35
N PHE A 43 1.98 -16.06 -9.57
CA PHE A 43 3.43 -16.24 -9.48
C PHE A 43 4.07 -16.62 -10.82
N ASN A 44 3.43 -17.50 -11.60
CA ASN A 44 3.89 -17.86 -12.94
C ASN A 44 3.89 -16.64 -13.88
N ALA A 45 2.96 -15.72 -13.75
CA ALA A 45 2.97 -14.47 -14.51
C ALA A 45 4.19 -13.61 -14.15
N VAL A 46 4.50 -13.48 -12.85
CA VAL A 46 5.69 -12.76 -12.36
C VAL A 46 6.98 -13.44 -12.85
N ASP A 47 7.08 -14.75 -12.74
CA ASP A 47 8.25 -15.53 -13.12
C ASP A 47 8.61 -15.37 -14.59
N ARG A 48 7.59 -15.32 -15.46
CA ARG A 48 7.74 -15.15 -16.92
C ARG A 48 8.08 -13.73 -17.36
N LEU A 49 7.96 -12.72 -16.49
CA LEU A 49 8.40 -11.37 -16.83
C LEU A 49 9.91 -11.38 -17.09
N PRO A 50 10.39 -10.64 -18.10
CA PRO A 50 11.83 -10.54 -18.35
C PRO A 50 12.54 -9.77 -17.24
N GLU A 51 13.79 -10.09 -17.01
CA GLU A 51 14.69 -9.25 -16.23
C GLU A 51 15.23 -8.16 -17.16
N ILE A 52 14.91 -6.90 -16.83
CA ILE A 52 15.32 -5.74 -17.62
C ILE A 52 16.01 -4.78 -16.65
N THR A 53 17.21 -4.33 -17.03
CA THR A 53 17.85 -3.19 -16.36
C THR A 53 17.30 -1.92 -16.99
N PRO A 54 16.56 -1.07 -16.27
CA PRO A 54 16.05 0.17 -16.84
C PRO A 54 17.19 1.12 -17.18
N HIS A 55 17.10 1.77 -18.34
CA HIS A 55 17.99 2.88 -18.68
C HIS A 55 17.63 4.13 -17.87
N THR A 56 16.33 4.42 -17.75
CA THR A 56 15.82 5.50 -16.92
C THR A 56 14.81 4.95 -15.91
N LEU A 57 14.97 5.37 -14.66
CA LEU A 57 14.10 5.04 -13.54
C LEU A 57 13.68 6.34 -12.84
N ASP A 58 12.39 6.63 -12.77
CA ASP A 58 11.84 7.73 -11.98
C ASP A 58 10.87 7.18 -10.94
N LEU A 59 11.22 7.38 -9.68
CA LEU A 59 10.40 7.05 -8.51
C LEU A 59 9.98 8.31 -7.75
N LEU A 60 10.54 9.47 -8.10
CA LEU A 60 10.26 10.74 -7.43
C LEU A 60 8.97 11.39 -7.96
N HIS A 61 8.77 11.45 -9.27
CA HIS A 61 7.60 12.09 -9.87
C HIS A 61 6.51 11.09 -10.25
N GLY A 62 6.84 9.80 -10.31
CA GLY A 62 5.92 8.70 -10.59
C GLY A 62 6.58 7.36 -10.26
N VAL A 63 6.01 6.26 -10.76
CA VAL A 63 6.69 4.96 -10.77
C VAL A 63 6.85 4.56 -12.22
N SER A 64 8.02 4.84 -12.79
CA SER A 64 8.29 4.63 -14.20
C SER A 64 9.66 4.04 -14.48
N ALA A 65 9.75 3.23 -15.54
CA ALA A 65 10.97 2.65 -16.06
C ALA A 65 10.97 2.67 -17.59
N GLN A 66 12.11 2.99 -18.19
CA GLN A 66 12.30 3.01 -19.63
C GLN A 66 13.55 2.23 -20.02
N ALA A 67 13.54 1.64 -21.21
CA ALA A 67 14.70 0.98 -21.82
C ALA A 67 15.24 1.83 -22.98
N GLU A 68 16.55 1.73 -23.23
CA GLU A 68 17.19 2.26 -24.41
C GLU A 68 18.10 1.19 -25.02
N PRO A 69 17.87 0.76 -26.26
CA PRO A 69 16.72 1.15 -27.12
C PRO A 69 15.37 0.71 -26.56
N GLU A 70 14.28 1.35 -26.99
CA GLU A 70 12.94 0.95 -26.58
C GLU A 70 12.67 -0.52 -26.91
N LEU A 71 11.84 -1.16 -26.05
CA LEU A 71 11.43 -2.54 -26.30
C LEU A 71 10.61 -2.68 -27.57
N GLY A 72 10.86 -3.74 -28.32
CA GLY A 72 10.07 -4.06 -29.51
C GLY A 72 8.60 -4.37 -29.15
N PRO A 73 7.67 -4.22 -30.16
CA PRO A 73 6.24 -4.45 -29.93
C PRO A 73 5.91 -5.79 -29.27
N GLY A 74 6.48 -6.89 -29.77
CA GLY A 74 6.23 -8.22 -29.20
C GLY A 74 6.73 -8.41 -27.77
N GLN A 75 7.78 -7.70 -27.36
CA GLN A 75 8.26 -7.70 -25.98
C GLN A 75 7.28 -6.92 -25.08
N LYS A 76 6.82 -5.74 -25.53
CA LYS A 76 5.82 -4.92 -24.80
C LYS A 76 4.52 -5.72 -24.62
N GLU A 77 4.00 -6.34 -25.68
CA GLU A 77 2.80 -7.19 -25.61
C GLU A 77 2.95 -8.36 -24.65
N GLY A 78 4.14 -9.02 -24.67
CA GLY A 78 4.45 -10.10 -23.75
C GLY A 78 4.41 -9.66 -22.28
N ILE A 79 5.04 -8.53 -21.95
CA ILE A 79 5.03 -7.96 -20.61
C ILE A 79 3.61 -7.56 -20.21
N GLU A 80 2.89 -6.83 -21.07
CA GLU A 80 1.52 -6.38 -20.80
C GLU A 80 0.59 -7.57 -20.50
N LYS A 81 0.70 -8.66 -21.26
CA LYS A 81 -0.07 -9.88 -21.03
C LYS A 81 0.18 -10.46 -19.63
N MET A 82 1.43 -10.46 -19.14
CA MET A 82 1.75 -10.94 -17.79
C MET A 82 1.20 -9.99 -16.73
N LEU A 83 1.30 -8.68 -16.93
CA LEU A 83 0.73 -7.68 -16.01
C LEU A 83 -0.80 -7.74 -15.97
N ARG A 84 -1.48 -7.98 -17.10
CA ARG A 84 -2.94 -8.18 -17.15
C ARG A 84 -3.39 -9.46 -16.44
N ALA A 85 -2.57 -10.49 -16.37
CA ALA A 85 -2.86 -11.69 -15.58
C ALA A 85 -2.89 -11.43 -14.07
N LEU A 86 -2.36 -10.27 -13.62
CA LEU A 86 -2.36 -9.81 -12.24
C LEU A 86 -3.48 -8.77 -11.95
N MET A 87 -4.47 -8.61 -12.82
CA MET A 87 -5.61 -7.73 -12.57
C MET A 87 -6.48 -8.25 -11.41
N PRO A 88 -7.18 -7.33 -10.65
CA PRO A 88 -7.27 -5.89 -10.83
C PRO A 88 -6.10 -5.11 -10.24
N TRP A 89 -5.71 -4.01 -10.90
CA TRP A 89 -4.69 -3.08 -10.40
C TRP A 89 -5.37 -1.88 -9.72
N ARG A 90 -5.25 -1.81 -8.39
CA ARG A 90 -5.99 -0.81 -7.60
C ARG A 90 -5.20 0.47 -7.34
N LYS A 91 -3.94 0.37 -6.90
CA LYS A 91 -3.07 1.53 -6.56
C LYS A 91 -2.02 1.77 -7.66
N GLY A 92 -1.81 3.02 -8.04
CA GLY A 92 -0.85 3.46 -9.07
C GLY A 92 -1.07 4.92 -9.46
N PRO A 93 -0.78 5.34 -10.69
CA PRO A 93 -0.45 4.56 -11.90
C PRO A 93 1.03 4.12 -12.00
N PHE A 94 1.31 3.16 -12.90
CA PHE A 94 2.67 2.76 -13.24
C PHE A 94 2.92 2.96 -14.75
N TYR A 95 4.16 3.34 -15.11
CA TYR A 95 4.59 3.53 -16.49
C TYR A 95 5.84 2.71 -16.77
N LEU A 96 5.67 1.48 -17.25
CA LEU A 96 6.74 0.51 -17.38
C LEU A 96 6.99 0.17 -18.86
N TYR A 97 8.11 0.65 -19.40
CA TYR A 97 8.56 0.36 -20.77
C TYR A 97 7.52 0.68 -21.86
N GLY A 98 6.80 1.80 -21.69
CA GLY A 98 5.74 2.22 -22.60
C GLY A 98 4.37 1.59 -22.32
N ILE A 99 4.24 0.76 -21.27
CA ILE A 99 2.98 0.20 -20.80
C ILE A 99 2.46 1.10 -19.67
N HIS A 100 1.28 1.67 -19.85
CA HIS A 100 0.59 2.46 -18.84
C HIS A 100 -0.41 1.57 -18.08
N ILE A 101 -0.08 1.23 -16.84
CA ILE A 101 -1.03 0.57 -15.93
C ILE A 101 -1.88 1.66 -15.28
N ASN A 102 -3.00 2.00 -15.93
CA ASN A 102 -3.95 3.00 -15.47
C ASN A 102 -4.86 2.38 -14.40
N THR A 103 -4.48 2.53 -13.14
CA THR A 103 -5.10 1.86 -12.00
C THR A 103 -6.43 2.48 -11.57
N GLU A 104 -7.20 1.78 -10.73
CA GLU A 104 -8.46 2.28 -10.17
C GLU A 104 -8.27 3.64 -9.47
N TRP A 105 -7.29 3.72 -8.57
CA TRP A 105 -7.00 4.92 -7.79
C TRP A 105 -5.86 5.73 -8.40
N ARG A 106 -6.00 7.03 -8.39
CA ARG A 106 -4.94 8.02 -8.56
C ARG A 106 -4.16 8.14 -7.24
N SER A 107 -3.35 7.11 -6.94
CA SER A 107 -2.54 7.10 -5.72
C SER A 107 -1.41 8.15 -5.76
N ASP A 108 -1.05 8.60 -6.95
CA ASP A 108 -0.17 9.75 -7.18
C ASP A 108 -0.77 11.05 -6.60
N TRP A 109 -2.06 11.31 -6.79
CA TRP A 109 -2.74 12.48 -6.20
C TRP A 109 -2.75 12.43 -4.68
N LYS A 110 -3.02 11.26 -4.09
CA LYS A 110 -2.90 11.08 -2.63
C LYS A 110 -1.49 11.37 -2.15
N TRP A 111 -0.47 10.87 -2.83
CA TRP A 111 0.92 11.11 -2.49
C TRP A 111 1.29 12.61 -2.54
N GLU A 112 0.85 13.31 -3.57
CA GLU A 112 1.07 14.75 -3.73
C GLU A 112 0.43 15.58 -2.62
N ARG A 113 -0.74 15.15 -2.10
CA ARG A 113 -1.39 15.79 -0.95
C ARG A 113 -0.66 15.50 0.37
N VAL A 114 -0.09 14.32 0.53
CA VAL A 114 0.55 13.88 1.78
C VAL A 114 1.98 14.43 1.89
N LEU A 115 2.77 14.32 0.84
CA LEU A 115 4.21 14.57 0.86
C LEU A 115 4.62 15.95 1.41
N PRO A 116 3.93 17.07 1.12
CA PRO A 116 4.30 18.38 1.64
C PRO A 116 4.13 18.57 3.14
N HIS A 117 3.43 17.65 3.82
CA HIS A 117 3.02 17.77 5.21
C HIS A 117 3.75 16.82 6.17
N ILE A 118 4.56 15.92 5.63
CA ILE A 118 5.31 14.94 6.42
C ILE A 118 6.77 15.34 6.54
N SER A 119 7.44 14.78 7.53
CA SER A 119 8.89 14.97 7.66
C SER A 119 9.64 14.39 6.44
N PRO A 120 10.76 15.00 6.02
CA PRO A 120 11.55 14.48 4.90
C PRO A 120 11.89 12.99 5.08
N LEU A 121 11.69 12.20 4.03
CA LEU A 121 11.89 10.75 4.08
C LEU A 121 13.34 10.33 3.84
N GLU A 122 14.22 11.28 3.49
CA GLU A 122 15.62 10.99 3.22
C GLU A 122 16.29 10.24 4.39
N GLY A 123 16.91 9.12 4.08
CA GLY A 123 17.61 8.27 5.04
C GLY A 123 16.73 7.46 5.99
N ARG A 124 15.39 7.62 5.97
CA ARG A 124 14.47 6.97 6.90
C ARG A 124 14.22 5.49 6.55
N THR A 125 13.96 4.71 7.59
CA THR A 125 13.38 3.37 7.52
C THR A 125 11.87 3.47 7.72
N ILE A 126 11.10 2.95 6.76
CA ILE A 126 9.65 3.18 6.66
C ILE A 126 8.89 1.86 6.72
N LEU A 127 7.75 1.85 7.42
CA LEU A 127 6.73 0.81 7.34
C LEU A 127 5.46 1.37 6.69
N ASP A 128 4.92 0.67 5.67
CA ASP A 128 3.62 0.98 5.07
C ASP A 128 2.64 -0.17 5.35
N VAL A 129 1.66 0.06 6.21
CA VAL A 129 0.66 -0.91 6.66
C VAL A 129 -0.56 -0.86 5.75
N GLY A 130 -0.88 -1.98 5.10
CA GLY A 130 -1.90 -2.04 4.05
C GLY A 130 -1.42 -1.40 2.76
N CYS A 131 -0.17 -1.66 2.40
CA CYS A 131 0.52 -1.02 1.27
C CYS A 131 -0.10 -1.33 -0.11
N GLY A 132 -0.99 -2.34 -0.21
CA GLY A 132 -1.53 -2.80 -1.48
C GLY A 132 -0.43 -3.30 -2.40
N SER A 133 -0.46 -2.93 -3.68
CA SER A 133 0.57 -3.29 -4.67
C SER A 133 1.93 -2.61 -4.48
N GLY A 134 2.10 -1.81 -3.41
CA GLY A 134 3.37 -1.16 -3.08
C GLY A 134 3.67 0.11 -3.87
N TYR A 135 2.67 0.75 -4.51
CA TYR A 135 2.89 2.00 -5.23
C TYR A 135 3.59 3.07 -4.37
N HIS A 136 3.09 3.29 -3.16
CA HIS A 136 3.67 4.29 -2.26
C HIS A 136 5.06 3.89 -1.74
N LEU A 137 5.38 2.59 -1.61
CA LEU A 137 6.73 2.15 -1.25
C LEU A 137 7.77 2.66 -2.26
N TRP A 138 7.46 2.56 -3.56
CA TRP A 138 8.34 3.08 -4.60
C TRP A 138 8.46 4.60 -4.56
N ARG A 139 7.36 5.32 -4.26
CA ARG A 139 7.37 6.79 -4.10
C ARG A 139 8.19 7.21 -2.88
N MET A 140 8.13 6.44 -1.77
CA MET A 140 8.95 6.66 -0.58
C MET A 140 10.44 6.49 -0.89
N ILE A 141 10.81 5.45 -1.66
CA ILE A 141 12.18 5.26 -2.15
C ILE A 141 12.61 6.42 -3.05
N GLY A 142 11.74 6.89 -3.93
CA GLY A 142 11.99 8.07 -4.78
C GLY A 142 12.19 9.35 -3.98
N ALA A 143 11.52 9.49 -2.84
CA ALA A 143 11.67 10.60 -1.90
C ALA A 143 12.89 10.46 -0.94
N GLY A 144 13.78 9.49 -1.21
CA GLY A 144 15.05 9.35 -0.51
C GLY A 144 15.03 8.38 0.69
N ALA A 145 13.96 7.64 0.92
CA ALA A 145 13.93 6.64 1.98
C ALA A 145 15.07 5.62 1.81
N HIS A 146 15.75 5.31 2.91
CA HIS A 146 16.82 4.32 2.93
C HIS A 146 16.30 2.91 2.74
N PHE A 147 15.13 2.62 3.34
CA PHE A 147 14.51 1.31 3.32
C PHE A 147 13.01 1.42 3.56
N ALA A 148 12.20 0.76 2.74
CA ALA A 148 10.74 0.75 2.87
C ALA A 148 10.22 -0.69 2.94
N VAL A 149 9.46 -0.98 3.99
CA VAL A 149 8.82 -2.27 4.20
C VAL A 149 7.31 -2.08 4.11
N GLY A 150 6.67 -2.80 3.19
CA GLY A 150 5.21 -2.88 3.12
C GLY A 150 4.72 -4.18 3.73
N ILE A 151 3.57 -4.13 4.38
CA ILE A 151 2.82 -5.32 4.79
C ILE A 151 1.41 -5.25 4.24
N ASP A 152 0.97 -6.35 3.63
CA ASP A 152 -0.41 -6.53 3.15
C ASP A 152 -0.73 -8.03 3.03
N PRO A 153 -1.80 -8.54 3.65
CA PRO A 153 -2.10 -9.97 3.59
C PRO A 153 -2.60 -10.45 2.21
N MET A 154 -2.90 -9.53 1.28
CA MET A 154 -3.43 -9.88 -0.04
C MET A 154 -2.32 -10.35 -0.97
N GLN A 155 -2.31 -11.64 -1.28
CA GLN A 155 -1.26 -12.30 -2.08
C GLN A 155 -1.17 -11.80 -3.52
N LEU A 156 -2.27 -11.34 -4.11
CA LEU A 156 -2.24 -10.71 -5.42
C LEU A 156 -1.36 -9.44 -5.40
N PHE A 157 -1.48 -8.64 -4.34
CA PHE A 157 -0.67 -7.43 -4.20
C PHE A 157 0.81 -7.73 -4.06
N LEU A 158 1.17 -8.81 -3.34
CA LEU A 158 2.55 -9.29 -3.29
C LEU A 158 3.06 -9.66 -4.70
N CYS A 159 2.28 -10.38 -5.50
CA CYS A 159 2.66 -10.71 -6.88
C CYS A 159 2.76 -9.46 -7.78
N GLN A 160 1.87 -8.49 -7.60
CA GLN A 160 1.94 -7.20 -8.31
C GLN A 160 3.21 -6.43 -7.93
N PHE A 161 3.54 -6.36 -6.63
CA PHE A 161 4.76 -5.74 -6.15
C PHE A 161 6.01 -6.40 -6.73
N GLU A 162 6.08 -7.73 -6.71
CA GLU A 162 7.21 -8.47 -7.27
C GLU A 162 7.35 -8.28 -8.79
N ALA A 163 6.22 -8.19 -9.50
CA ALA A 163 6.22 -7.89 -10.94
C ALA A 163 6.81 -6.49 -11.22
N VAL A 164 6.36 -5.49 -10.47
CA VAL A 164 6.89 -4.12 -10.58
C VAL A 164 8.37 -4.10 -10.18
N ARG A 165 8.75 -4.69 -9.04
CA ARG A 165 10.15 -4.75 -8.59
C ARG A 165 11.06 -5.36 -9.65
N LYS A 166 10.66 -6.46 -10.27
CA LYS A 166 11.41 -7.11 -11.35
C LYS A 166 11.62 -6.16 -12.54
N LEU A 167 10.57 -5.46 -12.94
CA LEU A 167 10.61 -4.49 -14.05
C LEU A 167 11.34 -3.17 -13.68
N LEU A 168 11.51 -2.87 -12.40
CA LEU A 168 12.35 -1.75 -11.92
C LEU A 168 13.82 -2.15 -11.73
N GLY A 169 14.26 -3.31 -12.25
CA GLY A 169 15.64 -3.78 -12.15
C GLY A 169 15.99 -4.49 -10.84
N GLY A 170 14.99 -4.95 -10.10
CA GLY A 170 15.20 -5.75 -8.89
C GLY A 170 15.63 -4.94 -7.65
N ASP A 171 15.23 -3.70 -7.53
CA ASP A 171 15.59 -2.81 -6.41
C ASP A 171 15.26 -3.44 -5.05
N GLN A 172 16.25 -3.56 -4.19
CA GLN A 172 16.15 -4.18 -2.87
C GLN A 172 15.96 -3.17 -1.73
N ARG A 173 15.67 -1.91 -2.03
CA ARG A 173 15.36 -0.90 -1.01
C ARG A 173 13.91 -0.96 -0.55
N ALA A 174 13.02 -1.61 -1.33
CA ALA A 174 11.63 -1.84 -0.96
C ALA A 174 11.31 -3.33 -0.93
N HIS A 175 10.53 -3.75 0.08
CA HIS A 175 10.04 -5.12 0.23
C HIS A 175 8.58 -5.11 0.66
N LEU A 176 7.82 -6.11 0.22
CA LEU A 176 6.46 -6.37 0.64
C LEU A 176 6.38 -7.76 1.29
N LEU A 177 5.77 -7.83 2.47
CA LEU A 177 5.55 -9.08 3.20
C LEU A 177 4.05 -9.37 3.29
N PRO A 178 3.62 -10.63 3.09
CA PRO A 178 2.21 -11.04 3.11
C PRO A 178 1.68 -11.21 4.55
N LEU A 179 1.76 -10.14 5.34
CA LEU A 179 1.40 -10.12 6.75
C LEU A 179 0.41 -9.01 7.06
N GLY A 180 -0.45 -9.22 8.06
CA GLY A 180 -1.19 -8.17 8.74
C GLY A 180 -0.38 -7.59 9.90
N ILE A 181 -0.71 -6.37 10.33
CA ILE A 181 0.00 -5.71 11.44
C ILE A 181 -0.11 -6.50 12.77
N GLU A 182 -1.20 -7.23 12.95
CA GLU A 182 -1.42 -8.10 14.11
C GLU A 182 -0.42 -9.27 14.22
N GLN A 183 0.32 -9.53 13.15
CA GLN A 183 1.33 -10.58 13.10
C GLN A 183 2.74 -10.05 13.37
N LEU A 184 2.92 -8.73 13.46
CA LEU A 184 4.20 -8.12 13.76
C LEU A 184 4.45 -8.09 15.28
N PRO A 185 5.66 -8.40 15.73
CA PRO A 185 6.08 -8.06 17.10
C PRO A 185 6.23 -6.53 17.23
N GLU A 186 6.43 -6.05 18.44
CA GLU A 186 6.78 -4.64 18.68
C GLU A 186 8.21 -4.40 18.20
N LEU A 187 8.38 -3.79 17.02
CA LEU A 187 9.69 -3.61 16.40
C LEU A 187 10.38 -2.33 16.87
N ALA A 188 9.63 -1.26 17.12
CA ALA A 188 10.14 0.04 17.55
C ALA A 188 11.37 0.52 16.74
N ALA A 189 11.34 0.31 15.42
CA ALA A 189 12.51 0.43 14.53
C ALA A 189 12.25 1.26 13.26
N PHE A 190 11.03 1.79 13.09
CA PHE A 190 10.68 2.60 11.93
C PHE A 190 10.62 4.08 12.28
N ASP A 191 11.29 4.91 11.47
CA ASP A 191 11.27 6.37 11.62
C ASP A 191 9.91 6.96 11.23
N THR A 192 9.25 6.34 10.23
CA THR A 192 7.91 6.72 9.78
C THR A 192 7.08 5.46 9.54
N VAL A 193 5.85 5.47 10.04
CA VAL A 193 4.85 4.43 9.77
C VAL A 193 3.69 5.05 9.00
N PHE A 194 3.36 4.47 7.86
CA PHE A 194 2.18 4.83 7.07
C PHE A 194 1.06 3.82 7.30
N SER A 195 -0.17 4.30 7.37
CA SER A 195 -1.40 3.49 7.35
C SER A 195 -2.47 4.27 6.60
N MET A 196 -2.60 4.01 5.29
CA MET A 196 -3.47 4.76 4.40
C MET A 196 -4.55 3.86 3.81
N GLY A 197 -5.83 4.12 4.17
CA GLY A 197 -6.98 3.34 3.74
C GLY A 197 -7.18 2.04 4.52
N VAL A 198 -6.80 1.97 5.80
CA VAL A 198 -6.84 0.73 6.59
C VAL A 198 -7.72 0.83 7.83
N LEU A 199 -7.70 1.97 8.54
CA LEU A 199 -8.32 2.08 9.88
C LEU A 199 -9.80 1.71 9.88
N TYR A 200 -10.58 2.14 8.89
CA TYR A 200 -12.00 1.82 8.78
C TYR A 200 -12.30 0.33 8.55
N HIS A 201 -11.31 -0.46 8.14
CA HIS A 201 -11.41 -1.90 8.03
C HIS A 201 -11.07 -2.64 9.34
N ARG A 202 -10.69 -1.92 10.40
CA ARG A 202 -10.29 -2.55 11.67
C ARG A 202 -11.46 -2.63 12.64
N ARG A 203 -11.70 -3.84 13.19
CA ARG A 203 -12.74 -4.09 14.21
C ARG A 203 -12.42 -3.44 15.54
N SER A 204 -11.13 -3.23 15.82
CA SER A 204 -10.63 -2.50 16.98
C SER A 204 -9.70 -1.39 16.49
N PRO A 205 -10.22 -0.19 16.20
CA PRO A 205 -9.42 0.90 15.67
C PRO A 205 -8.36 1.39 16.66
N LEU A 206 -8.64 1.38 17.97
CA LEU A 206 -7.66 1.79 18.98
C LEU A 206 -6.50 0.79 19.09
N ASP A 207 -6.78 -0.52 19.05
CA ASP A 207 -5.71 -1.52 19.03
C ASP A 207 -4.83 -1.37 17.79
N HIS A 208 -5.43 -1.04 16.64
CA HIS A 208 -4.67 -0.76 15.44
C HIS A 208 -3.74 0.44 15.62
N LEU A 209 -4.22 1.52 16.22
CA LEU A 209 -3.39 2.71 16.52
C LEU A 209 -2.22 2.37 17.48
N TYR A 210 -2.45 1.54 18.51
CA TYR A 210 -1.38 1.03 19.38
C TYR A 210 -0.39 0.16 18.62
N GLN A 211 -0.87 -0.74 17.74
CA GLN A 211 -0.01 -1.57 16.89
C GLN A 211 0.89 -0.72 15.99
N LEU A 212 0.35 0.35 15.38
CA LEU A 212 1.14 1.30 14.58
C LEU A 212 2.20 2.00 15.43
N LYS A 213 1.82 2.48 16.63
CA LYS A 213 2.73 3.15 17.55
C LYS A 213 3.89 2.26 17.97
N ASN A 214 3.63 0.97 18.23
CA ASN A 214 4.64 -0.01 18.66
C ASN A 214 5.68 -0.31 17.58
N GLN A 215 5.45 0.10 16.34
CA GLN A 215 6.43 -0.04 15.27
C GLN A 215 7.39 1.14 15.18
N LEU A 216 7.00 2.31 15.72
CA LEU A 216 7.76 3.55 15.64
C LEU A 216 8.95 3.58 16.61
N VAL A 217 10.05 4.14 16.17
CA VAL A 217 11.11 4.60 17.07
C VAL A 217 10.57 5.70 17.99
N LYS A 218 11.30 6.00 19.07
CA LYS A 218 11.00 7.18 19.85
C LYS A 218 11.05 8.43 18.97
N ASP A 219 10.05 9.30 19.09
CA ASP A 219 9.88 10.53 18.29
C ASP A 219 9.67 10.27 16.79
N GLY A 220 9.31 9.02 16.40
CA GLY A 220 8.93 8.66 15.05
C GLY A 220 7.56 9.21 14.65
N GLU A 221 7.27 9.25 13.35
CA GLU A 221 6.08 9.89 12.77
C GLU A 221 5.08 8.87 12.25
N LEU A 222 3.80 9.01 12.63
CA LEU A 222 2.68 8.29 12.01
C LEU A 222 2.02 9.16 10.94
N VAL A 223 1.90 8.62 9.74
CA VAL A 223 1.11 9.19 8.64
C VAL A 223 -0.14 8.33 8.45
N LEU A 224 -1.28 8.85 8.89
CA LEU A 224 -2.55 8.13 8.88
C LEU A 224 -3.53 8.78 7.91
N GLU A 225 -4.13 7.98 7.03
CA GLU A 225 -5.26 8.41 6.20
C GLU A 225 -6.40 7.40 6.35
N THR A 226 -7.62 7.91 6.50
CA THR A 226 -8.83 7.09 6.66
C THR A 226 -10.08 7.85 6.22
N LEU A 227 -11.15 7.12 5.99
CA LEU A 227 -12.47 7.72 5.84
C LEU A 227 -12.86 8.47 7.11
N VAL A 228 -13.48 9.63 6.93
CA VAL A 228 -14.05 10.43 8.01
C VAL A 228 -15.44 10.92 7.65
N ILE A 229 -16.24 11.25 8.67
CA ILE A 229 -17.51 11.95 8.52
C ILE A 229 -17.41 13.39 9.06
N GLU A 230 -18.32 14.25 8.64
CA GLU A 230 -18.50 15.54 9.31
C GLU A 230 -19.01 15.30 10.72
N GLY A 231 -18.53 16.10 11.68
CA GLY A 231 -18.98 16.01 13.06
C GLY A 231 -18.02 16.57 14.09
N ASP A 232 -18.49 16.55 15.35
CA ASP A 232 -17.67 16.91 16.50
C ASP A 232 -16.80 15.73 16.98
N GLU A 233 -16.10 15.95 18.07
CA GLU A 233 -15.16 14.97 18.62
C GLU A 233 -15.81 13.74 19.29
N ASN A 234 -17.13 13.63 19.30
CA ASN A 234 -17.87 12.48 19.85
C ASN A 234 -18.58 11.67 18.77
N GLN A 235 -18.50 12.11 17.49
CA GLN A 235 -19.24 11.47 16.41
C GLN A 235 -18.41 10.39 15.71
N VAL A 236 -19.02 9.21 15.63
CA VAL A 236 -18.48 8.05 14.94
C VAL A 236 -19.63 7.34 14.24
N LEU A 237 -19.52 7.12 12.94
CA LEU A 237 -20.45 6.29 12.20
C LEU A 237 -20.05 4.82 12.35
N VAL A 238 -21.00 3.99 12.76
CA VAL A 238 -20.90 2.54 12.68
C VAL A 238 -21.85 2.10 11.56
N PRO A 239 -21.31 1.77 10.37
CA PRO A 239 -22.15 1.36 9.24
C PRO A 239 -22.93 0.08 9.56
N GLY A 240 -24.07 -0.11 8.86
CA GLY A 240 -24.81 -1.37 8.88
C GLY A 240 -24.05 -2.50 8.16
N ASP A 241 -24.75 -3.21 7.28
CA ASP A 241 -24.16 -4.36 6.58
C ASP A 241 -23.06 -3.98 5.58
N ARG A 242 -23.12 -2.77 5.04
CA ARG A 242 -22.19 -2.25 4.03
C ARG A 242 -21.96 -0.75 4.19
N TYR A 243 -20.90 -0.25 3.57
CA TYR A 243 -20.62 1.14 3.30
C TYR A 243 -19.94 1.24 1.93
N ALA A 244 -20.55 1.95 0.98
CA ALA A 244 -20.11 2.00 -0.42
C ALA A 244 -19.78 0.59 -0.98
N GLN A 245 -20.72 -0.33 -0.82
CA GLN A 245 -20.64 -1.76 -1.16
C GLN A 245 -19.55 -2.57 -0.40
N MET A 246 -18.74 -1.93 0.43
CA MET A 246 -17.75 -2.61 1.28
C MET A 246 -18.42 -3.25 2.51
N ARG A 247 -18.20 -4.55 2.72
CA ARG A 247 -18.76 -5.30 3.87
C ARG A 247 -17.89 -5.21 5.13
N ASN A 248 -16.68 -4.70 5.02
CA ASN A 248 -15.67 -4.71 6.06
C ASN A 248 -15.30 -3.30 6.53
N VAL A 249 -16.28 -2.39 6.56
CA VAL A 249 -16.15 -1.07 7.18
C VAL A 249 -16.82 -1.12 8.55
N TYR A 250 -16.06 -0.82 9.60
CA TYR A 250 -16.54 -0.99 10.96
C TYR A 250 -16.76 0.34 11.70
N PHE A 251 -15.83 1.30 11.54
CA PHE A 251 -15.90 2.59 12.22
C PHE A 251 -15.39 3.69 11.29
N ILE A 252 -16.18 4.74 11.15
CA ILE A 252 -15.78 5.97 10.44
C ILE A 252 -15.94 7.13 11.43
N PRO A 253 -14.84 7.61 12.05
CA PRO A 253 -14.90 8.73 13.00
C PRO A 253 -15.05 10.06 12.26
N SER A 254 -15.49 11.10 12.97
CA SER A 254 -15.20 12.46 12.52
C SER A 254 -13.69 12.73 12.62
N ALA A 255 -13.18 13.69 11.84
CA ALA A 255 -11.77 14.07 11.92
C ALA A 255 -11.36 14.49 13.35
N LYS A 256 -12.25 15.17 14.09
CA LYS A 256 -12.02 15.56 15.49
C LYS A 256 -12.01 14.36 16.44
N ALA A 257 -12.90 13.39 16.24
CA ALA A 257 -12.91 12.15 17.02
C ALA A 257 -11.62 11.34 16.77
N LEU A 258 -11.13 11.30 15.52
CA LEU A 258 -9.87 10.63 15.18
C LEU A 258 -8.66 11.27 15.91
N VAL A 259 -8.60 12.59 16.00
CA VAL A 259 -7.56 13.29 16.78
C VAL A 259 -7.58 12.81 18.23
N LYS A 260 -8.77 12.79 18.88
CA LYS A 260 -8.90 12.27 20.25
C LYS A 260 -8.46 10.81 20.39
N TRP A 261 -8.74 9.95 19.40
CA TRP A 261 -8.28 8.58 19.44
C TRP A 261 -6.76 8.48 19.41
N LEU A 262 -6.11 9.25 18.54
CA LEU A 262 -4.65 9.30 18.43
C LEU A 262 -4.02 9.82 19.74
N GLU A 263 -4.50 10.94 20.29
CA GLU A 263 -4.04 11.48 21.57
C GLU A 263 -4.22 10.47 22.71
N LYS A 264 -5.36 9.78 22.77
CA LYS A 264 -5.63 8.73 23.77
C LYS A 264 -4.67 7.54 23.64
N CYS A 265 -4.23 7.20 22.42
CA CYS A 265 -3.20 6.19 22.16
C CYS A 265 -1.78 6.70 22.44
N GLY A 266 -1.65 7.99 22.86
CA GLY A 266 -0.38 8.60 23.27
C GLY A 266 0.46 9.11 22.10
N PHE A 267 -0.17 9.47 20.98
CA PHE A 267 0.44 10.30 19.95
C PHE A 267 0.39 11.76 20.42
N VAL A 268 1.41 12.53 20.05
CA VAL A 268 1.53 13.96 20.34
C VAL A 268 1.60 14.73 19.02
N ASP A 269 1.37 16.04 19.06
CA ASP A 269 1.42 16.92 17.88
C ASP A 269 0.52 16.46 16.73
N VAL A 270 -0.66 15.90 17.07
CA VAL A 270 -1.62 15.38 16.10
C VAL A 270 -2.20 16.52 15.27
N ARG A 271 -2.08 16.42 13.94
CA ARG A 271 -2.54 17.44 12.99
C ARG A 271 -3.38 16.82 11.89
N ILE A 272 -4.49 17.44 11.54
CA ILE A 272 -5.22 17.19 10.31
C ILE A 272 -4.57 18.07 9.24
N VAL A 273 -3.97 17.47 8.22
CA VAL A 273 -3.22 18.22 7.20
C VAL A 273 -3.99 18.37 5.90
N ASP A 274 -4.92 17.47 5.63
CA ASP A 274 -5.79 17.49 4.45
C ASP A 274 -7.11 16.77 4.72
N SER A 275 -8.16 17.20 4.04
CA SER A 275 -9.47 16.52 4.01
C SER A 275 -10.10 16.77 2.65
N CYS A 276 -10.40 15.72 1.92
CA CYS A 276 -11.00 15.80 0.60
C CYS A 276 -12.12 14.78 0.41
N VAL A 277 -13.00 15.06 -0.55
CA VAL A 277 -14.02 14.12 -0.99
C VAL A 277 -13.46 13.29 -2.13
N THR A 278 -13.60 11.98 -2.06
CA THR A 278 -13.23 11.08 -3.16
C THR A 278 -14.06 11.40 -4.40
N THR A 279 -13.42 11.67 -5.50
CA THR A 279 -14.09 11.99 -6.78
C THR A 279 -14.04 10.80 -7.75
N LEU A 280 -14.91 10.84 -8.77
CA LEU A 280 -14.91 9.87 -9.86
C LEU A 280 -13.63 9.93 -10.72
N ASP A 281 -12.89 11.04 -10.66
CA ASP A 281 -11.59 11.17 -11.32
C ASP A 281 -10.45 10.54 -10.51
N GLU A 282 -10.59 10.45 -9.20
CA GLU A 282 -9.60 9.84 -8.31
C GLU A 282 -9.81 8.34 -8.17
N GLN A 283 -11.08 7.86 -8.04
CA GLN A 283 -11.43 6.44 -8.01
C GLN A 283 -12.32 6.10 -9.21
N ARG A 284 -11.81 5.37 -10.18
CA ARG A 284 -12.45 5.17 -11.48
C ARG A 284 -12.30 3.76 -11.99
N ARG A 285 -13.25 3.34 -12.82
CA ARG A 285 -13.13 2.12 -13.60
C ARG A 285 -12.16 2.34 -14.77
N THR A 286 -11.24 1.40 -14.94
CA THR A 286 -10.25 1.44 -16.03
C THR A 286 -10.12 0.05 -16.69
N ASP A 287 -9.39 -0.02 -17.81
CA ASP A 287 -9.10 -1.29 -18.51
C ASP A 287 -8.19 -2.24 -17.71
N TRP A 288 -7.65 -1.78 -16.58
CA TRP A 288 -6.85 -2.57 -15.66
C TRP A 288 -7.64 -3.06 -14.44
N MET A 289 -8.98 -2.90 -14.51
CA MET A 289 -9.93 -3.38 -13.51
C MET A 289 -10.81 -4.48 -14.09
N ILE A 290 -11.31 -5.36 -13.21
CA ILE A 290 -12.28 -6.42 -13.53
C ILE A 290 -13.58 -6.33 -12.69
N SER A 291 -13.63 -5.37 -11.77
CA SER A 291 -14.74 -5.14 -10.85
C SER A 291 -15.29 -3.72 -10.98
N GLU A 292 -16.39 -3.48 -10.32
CA GLU A 292 -17.00 -2.17 -10.14
C GLU A 292 -16.08 -1.23 -9.36
N SER A 293 -16.29 0.08 -9.52
CA SER A 293 -15.58 1.16 -8.85
C SER A 293 -16.56 2.19 -8.32
N LEU A 294 -16.10 3.37 -7.89
CA LEU A 294 -16.93 4.37 -7.20
C LEU A 294 -18.23 4.73 -7.94
N ALA A 295 -18.16 4.88 -9.27
CA ALA A 295 -19.32 5.29 -10.07
C ALA A 295 -20.54 4.34 -9.92
N GLU A 296 -20.25 3.04 -9.79
CA GLU A 296 -21.30 2.02 -9.63
C GLU A 296 -21.80 1.91 -8.19
N PHE A 297 -21.15 2.57 -7.24
CA PHE A 297 -21.52 2.56 -5.81
C PHE A 297 -22.31 3.80 -5.39
N LEU A 298 -22.36 4.84 -6.23
CA LEU A 298 -23.12 6.06 -5.96
C LEU A 298 -24.56 5.94 -6.45
N ASP A 299 -25.48 6.60 -5.75
CA ASP A 299 -26.87 6.72 -6.20
C ASP A 299 -26.91 7.49 -7.53
N PRO A 300 -27.52 6.93 -8.59
CA PRO A 300 -27.58 7.59 -9.90
C PRO A 300 -28.35 8.91 -9.91
N ASN A 301 -29.21 9.13 -8.90
CA ASN A 301 -30.00 10.36 -8.77
C ASN A 301 -29.36 11.38 -7.79
N ASP A 302 -28.45 10.94 -6.93
CA ASP A 302 -27.78 11.78 -5.92
C ASP A 302 -26.37 11.24 -5.65
N GLN A 303 -25.37 11.72 -6.40
CA GLN A 303 -23.98 11.29 -6.28
C GLN A 303 -23.32 11.65 -4.94
N THR A 304 -24.02 12.32 -4.03
CA THR A 304 -23.57 12.53 -2.65
C THR A 304 -23.93 11.35 -1.73
N LYS A 305 -24.63 10.37 -2.23
CA LYS A 305 -25.09 9.17 -1.51
C LYS A 305 -24.61 7.89 -2.18
N THR A 306 -24.51 6.86 -1.40
CA THR A 306 -24.26 5.49 -1.88
C THR A 306 -25.59 4.74 -2.11
N VAL A 307 -25.53 3.64 -2.87
CA VAL A 307 -26.72 2.83 -3.25
C VAL A 307 -27.19 1.85 -2.15
N GLU A 308 -26.77 2.03 -0.90
CA GLU A 308 -27.23 1.22 0.25
C GLU A 308 -28.38 1.88 0.99
#